data_f28db3b8ef10fd20582bae6176335fcf
#
_entry.id   f28db3b8ef10fd20582bae6176335fcf
#
_cell.length_a   1.000
_cell.length_b   1.000
_cell.length_c   1.000
_cell.angle_alpha   90.00
_cell.angle_beta   90.00
_cell.angle_gamma   90.00
#
_symmetry.space_group_name_H-M   'P 1'
#
loop_
_entity.id
_entity.type
_entity.pdbx_description
1 polymer ?
#
loop_
_entity_poly.entity_id
_entity_poly.type
_entity_poly.pdbx_seq_one_letter_code
_entity_poly.pdbx_strand_id
1 'polypeptide(L)'
;MAVDEAIFVKVAAGKSPPTLRFYTWNPPAVSVGYFQDSFTDINISACREMGLDVVRRLTGGRAVLHDKELTYSVICPEGDPLFPDNILGTYKLISSCLVKGLNSLGIDASLAPSVKSRVKKSPSACFISPSHYEITVSGNKLVGSAQRRGDGAFIQHGSILMEFDRDKLEMLLPTSGRLDGITSISEHLQISLRELIPSLISGFEELLGITFSEGSLSDEEVALSKRYVEERYSRYDWNFRRPSLPSNP
;
A
#
# COMPACT_ATOMS: atom_id res chain seq x y z
N MET A 1 0.20 -5.25 -8.37
CA MET A 1 -1.28 -5.20 -8.40
C MET A 1 -1.90 -6.52 -8.85
N ALA A 2 -1.67 -7.00 -10.07
CA ALA A 2 -2.27 -8.24 -10.58
C ALA A 2 -1.97 -9.47 -9.71
N VAL A 3 -0.73 -9.61 -9.24
CA VAL A 3 -0.33 -10.70 -8.33
C VAL A 3 -1.07 -10.60 -7.00
N ASP A 4 -1.15 -9.42 -6.39
CA ASP A 4 -1.89 -9.21 -5.14
C ASP A 4 -3.37 -9.56 -5.29
N GLU A 5 -3.99 -9.19 -6.42
CA GLU A 5 -5.38 -9.54 -6.72
C GLU A 5 -5.55 -11.05 -6.92
N ALA A 6 -4.61 -11.71 -7.61
CA ALA A 6 -4.66 -13.16 -7.79
C ALA A 6 -4.60 -13.91 -6.45
N ILE A 7 -3.69 -13.52 -5.57
CA ILE A 7 -3.60 -14.08 -4.22
C ILE A 7 -4.88 -13.78 -3.43
N PHE A 8 -5.37 -12.53 -3.47
CA PHE A 8 -6.59 -12.13 -2.76
C PHE A 8 -7.78 -13.02 -3.13
N VAL A 9 -7.99 -13.26 -4.43
CA VAL A 9 -9.08 -14.13 -4.90
C VAL A 9 -8.89 -15.59 -4.48
N LYS A 10 -7.66 -16.08 -4.45
CA LYS A 10 -7.37 -17.46 -4.03
C LYS A 10 -7.50 -17.63 -2.52
N VAL A 11 -7.05 -16.66 -1.74
CA VAL A 11 -7.25 -16.64 -0.28
C VAL A 11 -8.74 -16.58 0.06
N ALA A 12 -9.51 -15.71 -0.61
CA ALA A 12 -10.95 -15.61 -0.43
C ALA A 12 -11.69 -16.93 -0.75
N ALA A 13 -11.18 -17.70 -1.71
CA ALA A 13 -11.70 -19.02 -2.07
C ALA A 13 -11.19 -20.18 -1.19
N GLY A 14 -10.37 -19.90 -0.17
CA GLY A 14 -9.74 -20.92 0.68
C GLY A 14 -8.72 -21.80 -0.06
N LYS A 15 -8.15 -21.33 -1.17
CA LYS A 15 -7.20 -22.05 -2.02
C LYS A 15 -5.75 -21.62 -1.86
N SER A 16 -5.52 -20.55 -1.14
CA SER A 16 -4.19 -20.04 -0.79
C SER A 16 -4.15 -19.67 0.69
N PRO A 17 -2.99 -19.83 1.35
CA PRO A 17 -2.84 -19.42 2.75
C PRO A 17 -2.81 -17.89 2.90
N PRO A 18 -2.99 -17.38 4.15
CA PRO A 18 -2.67 -16.00 4.48
C PRO A 18 -1.26 -15.65 4.03
N THR A 19 -1.08 -14.50 3.41
CA THR A 19 0.17 -14.17 2.71
C THR A 19 0.66 -12.77 3.07
N LEU A 20 1.93 -12.67 3.46
CA LEU A 20 2.69 -11.44 3.54
C LEU A 20 3.65 -11.39 2.35
N ARG A 21 3.67 -10.26 1.63
CA ARG A 21 4.58 -10.04 0.51
C ARG A 21 5.30 -8.71 0.67
N PHE A 22 6.57 -8.70 0.18
CA PHE A 22 7.35 -7.50 -0.03
C PHE A 22 7.83 -7.46 -1.49
N TYR A 23 7.77 -6.29 -2.13
CA TYR A 23 8.22 -6.12 -3.51
C TYR A 23 8.52 -4.66 -3.83
N THR A 24 9.26 -4.46 -4.90
CA THR A 24 9.55 -3.15 -5.49
C THR A 24 8.92 -3.05 -6.87
N TRP A 25 8.96 -1.85 -7.44
CA TRP A 25 8.41 -1.57 -8.77
C TRP A 25 9.53 -1.32 -9.78
N ASN A 26 9.50 -2.04 -10.88
CA ASN A 26 10.42 -1.85 -11.98
C ASN A 26 9.69 -2.10 -13.32
N PRO A 27 9.44 -1.06 -14.15
CA PRO A 27 9.78 0.35 -13.90
C PRO A 27 8.97 0.96 -12.76
N PRO A 28 9.38 2.17 -12.26
CA PRO A 28 8.58 2.97 -11.35
C PRO A 28 7.21 3.29 -11.91
N ALA A 29 6.21 3.45 -11.03
CA ALA A 29 4.83 3.68 -11.44
C ALA A 29 4.07 4.61 -10.49
N VAL A 30 2.98 5.19 -10.94
CA VAL A 30 2.02 5.89 -10.10
C VAL A 30 0.78 5.01 -9.93
N SER A 31 0.42 4.66 -8.69
CA SER A 31 -0.86 4.01 -8.46
C SER A 31 -1.93 5.00 -8.00
N VAL A 32 -3.14 4.88 -8.56
CA VAL A 32 -4.32 5.64 -8.14
C VAL A 32 -5.26 4.75 -7.33
N GLY A 33 -5.92 5.34 -6.34
CA GLY A 33 -6.93 4.63 -5.55
C GLY A 33 -8.16 4.28 -6.38
N TYR A 34 -8.89 3.25 -5.97
CA TYR A 34 -10.05 2.72 -6.71
C TYR A 34 -11.06 3.78 -7.11
N PHE A 35 -11.34 4.75 -6.22
CA PHE A 35 -12.35 5.79 -6.42
C PHE A 35 -11.81 7.12 -6.95
N GLN A 36 -10.50 7.23 -7.16
CA GLN A 36 -9.89 8.47 -7.64
C GLN A 36 -10.18 8.73 -9.12
N ASP A 37 -10.24 10.01 -9.46
CA ASP A 37 -10.23 10.46 -10.85
C ASP A 37 -8.77 10.66 -11.28
N SER A 38 -8.28 9.83 -12.18
CA SER A 38 -6.89 9.88 -12.64
C SER A 38 -6.55 11.18 -13.39
N PHE A 39 -7.53 11.84 -13.99
CA PHE A 39 -7.29 13.07 -14.77
C PHE A 39 -7.19 14.32 -13.88
N THR A 40 -7.81 14.32 -12.71
CA THR A 40 -7.79 15.45 -11.78
C THR A 40 -6.76 15.29 -10.68
N ASP A 41 -6.46 14.05 -10.28
CA ASP A 41 -5.66 13.76 -9.09
C ASP A 41 -4.17 13.58 -9.39
N ILE A 42 -3.78 13.32 -10.66
CA ILE A 42 -2.38 13.16 -11.08
C ILE A 42 -2.10 13.93 -12.37
N ASN A 43 -0.83 14.30 -12.56
CA ASN A 43 -0.34 14.88 -13.81
C ASN A 43 0.06 13.78 -14.80
N ILE A 44 -0.90 13.35 -15.63
CA ILE A 44 -0.69 12.27 -16.62
C ILE A 44 0.40 12.63 -17.62
N SER A 45 0.50 13.89 -18.05
CA SER A 45 1.53 14.34 -18.99
C SER A 45 2.92 14.15 -18.40
N ALA A 46 3.13 14.59 -17.14
CA ALA A 46 4.39 14.38 -16.44
C ALA A 46 4.71 12.89 -16.25
N CYS A 47 3.71 12.05 -15.95
CA CYS A 47 3.91 10.60 -15.88
C CYS A 47 4.46 10.05 -17.20
N ARG A 48 3.89 10.45 -18.35
CA ARG A 48 4.34 10.01 -19.67
C ARG A 48 5.75 10.49 -20.00
N GLU A 49 6.05 11.76 -19.74
CA GLU A 49 7.36 12.37 -19.98
C GLU A 49 8.47 11.68 -19.16
N MET A 50 8.13 11.23 -17.95
CA MET A 50 9.04 10.51 -17.05
C MET A 50 9.05 8.98 -17.28
N GLY A 51 8.29 8.46 -18.24
CA GLY A 51 8.19 7.01 -18.49
C GLY A 51 7.55 6.22 -17.35
N LEU A 52 6.64 6.85 -16.57
CA LEU A 52 5.96 6.22 -15.46
C LEU A 52 4.63 5.62 -15.90
N ASP A 53 4.42 4.36 -15.57
CA ASP A 53 3.11 3.73 -15.72
C ASP A 53 2.11 4.28 -14.70
N VAL A 54 0.84 4.33 -15.09
CA VAL A 54 -0.27 4.67 -14.20
C VAL A 54 -1.17 3.45 -14.04
N VAL A 55 -1.38 3.01 -12.81
CA VAL A 55 -2.19 1.81 -12.52
C VAL A 55 -3.21 2.09 -11.41
N ARG A 56 -4.45 1.61 -11.60
CA ARG A 56 -5.49 1.70 -10.55
C ARG A 56 -5.44 0.48 -9.64
N ARG A 57 -5.39 0.73 -8.31
CA ARG A 57 -5.42 -0.32 -7.29
C ARG A 57 -6.85 -0.80 -7.00
N LEU A 58 -6.96 -1.99 -6.41
CA LEU A 58 -8.22 -2.49 -5.84
C LEU A 58 -8.66 -1.76 -4.57
N THR A 59 -7.72 -1.17 -3.86
CA THR A 59 -7.97 -0.46 -2.61
C THR A 59 -8.25 1.02 -2.86
N GLY A 60 -8.94 1.64 -1.93
CA GLY A 60 -9.11 3.09 -1.93
C GLY A 60 -7.82 3.85 -1.64
N GLY A 61 -7.97 5.04 -1.08
CA GLY A 61 -6.84 5.93 -0.80
C GLY A 61 -6.49 6.83 -1.97
N ARG A 62 -5.39 7.58 -1.84
CA ARG A 62 -4.93 8.57 -2.80
C ARG A 62 -3.77 8.05 -3.63
N ALA A 63 -3.39 8.78 -4.69
CA ALA A 63 -2.28 8.43 -5.56
C ALA A 63 -0.96 8.29 -4.79
N VAL A 64 -0.16 7.31 -5.19
CA VAL A 64 1.16 7.01 -4.63
C VAL A 64 2.15 6.84 -5.77
N LEU A 65 3.29 7.51 -5.66
CA LEU A 65 4.46 7.25 -6.51
C LEU A 65 5.22 6.06 -5.93
N HIS A 66 5.35 5.01 -6.72
CA HIS A 66 6.16 3.83 -6.42
C HIS A 66 7.51 3.95 -7.11
N ASP A 67 8.45 4.60 -6.41
CA ASP A 67 9.84 4.78 -6.82
C ASP A 67 10.69 4.85 -5.55
N LYS A 68 11.80 4.13 -5.50
CA LYS A 68 12.68 4.04 -4.33
C LYS A 68 11.92 3.74 -3.02
N GLU A 69 11.06 2.74 -3.06
CA GLU A 69 10.22 2.32 -1.93
C GLU A 69 10.16 0.81 -1.82
N LEU A 70 9.68 0.33 -0.68
CA LEU A 70 9.30 -1.07 -0.47
C LEU A 70 7.80 -1.16 -0.32
N THR A 71 7.12 -1.83 -1.24
CA THR A 71 5.71 -2.15 -1.07
C THR A 71 5.56 -3.41 -0.23
N TYR A 72 4.70 -3.35 0.79
CA TYR A 72 4.21 -4.53 1.50
C TYR A 72 2.75 -4.84 1.15
N SER A 73 2.35 -6.09 1.27
CA SER A 73 0.96 -6.54 1.09
C SER A 73 0.66 -7.68 2.06
N VAL A 74 -0.39 -7.53 2.87
CA VAL A 74 -0.95 -8.55 3.77
C VAL A 74 -2.31 -8.94 3.22
N ILE A 75 -2.49 -10.22 2.92
CA ILE A 75 -3.73 -10.79 2.39
C ILE A 75 -4.15 -11.94 3.30
N CYS A 76 -5.39 -11.91 3.81
CA CYS A 76 -5.85 -12.89 4.79
C CYS A 76 -7.37 -13.09 4.65
N PRO A 77 -7.90 -14.29 4.98
CA PRO A 77 -9.35 -14.50 5.03
C PRO A 77 -10.02 -13.56 6.03
N GLU A 78 -11.26 -13.17 5.77
CA GLU A 78 -12.10 -12.55 6.79
C GLU A 78 -12.40 -13.56 7.89
N GLY A 79 -12.41 -13.09 9.14
CA GLY A 79 -12.63 -13.96 10.31
C GLY A 79 -11.41 -14.80 10.73
N ASP A 80 -10.24 -14.61 10.12
CA ASP A 80 -9.01 -15.24 10.59
C ASP A 80 -8.70 -14.78 12.03
N PRO A 81 -8.43 -15.71 12.97
CA PRO A 81 -8.28 -15.40 14.39
C PRO A 81 -7.06 -14.50 14.70
N LEU A 82 -6.10 -14.38 13.80
CA LEU A 82 -4.93 -13.49 13.97
C LEU A 82 -5.32 -12.01 13.85
N PHE A 83 -6.43 -11.68 13.20
CA PHE A 83 -6.79 -10.30 12.90
C PHE A 83 -8.17 -9.91 13.46
N PRO A 84 -8.32 -8.68 14.00
CA PRO A 84 -9.63 -8.15 14.37
C PRO A 84 -10.61 -8.14 13.20
N ASP A 85 -11.88 -8.45 13.47
CA ASP A 85 -12.91 -8.48 12.43
C ASP A 85 -13.49 -7.08 12.11
N ASN A 86 -12.61 -6.11 11.97
CA ASN A 86 -12.95 -4.76 11.52
C ASN A 86 -11.74 -4.05 10.88
N ILE A 87 -12.01 -3.13 9.98
CA ILE A 87 -10.99 -2.42 9.19
C ILE A 87 -9.98 -1.70 10.07
N LEU A 88 -10.43 -0.94 11.07
CA LEU A 88 -9.54 -0.13 11.90
C LEU A 88 -8.63 -0.97 12.80
N GLY A 89 -9.18 -2.04 13.38
CA GLY A 89 -8.41 -2.98 14.23
C GLY A 89 -7.34 -3.70 13.41
N THR A 90 -7.70 -4.26 12.26
CA THR A 90 -6.77 -4.91 11.34
C THR A 90 -5.70 -3.94 10.86
N TYR A 91 -6.09 -2.72 10.46
CA TYR A 91 -5.15 -1.69 10.03
C TYR A 91 -4.14 -1.35 11.14
N LYS A 92 -4.63 -1.14 12.37
CA LYS A 92 -3.79 -0.85 13.53
C LYS A 92 -2.81 -1.98 13.81
N LEU A 93 -3.27 -3.23 13.79
CA LEU A 93 -2.43 -4.39 14.09
C LEU A 93 -1.30 -4.54 13.08
N ILE A 94 -1.60 -4.49 11.78
CA ILE A 94 -0.59 -4.56 10.71
C ILE A 94 0.40 -3.39 10.82
N SER A 95 -0.09 -2.18 11.05
CA SER A 95 0.78 -1.02 11.26
C SER A 95 1.67 -1.19 12.49
N SER A 96 1.17 -1.81 13.58
CA SER A 96 1.97 -2.10 14.78
C SER A 96 3.08 -3.13 14.50
N CYS A 97 2.82 -4.13 13.66
CA CYS A 97 3.84 -5.10 13.23
C CYS A 97 4.98 -4.40 12.47
N LEU A 98 4.63 -3.52 11.53
CA LEU A 98 5.61 -2.74 10.78
C LEU A 98 6.42 -1.80 11.70
N VAL A 99 5.76 -1.10 12.63
CA VAL A 99 6.42 -0.25 13.63
C VAL A 99 7.40 -1.06 14.48
N LYS A 100 7.01 -2.25 14.92
CA LYS A 100 7.89 -3.14 15.69
C LYS A 100 9.16 -3.49 14.91
N GLY A 101 9.03 -3.85 13.62
CA GLY A 101 10.17 -4.14 12.76
C GLY A 101 11.04 -2.91 12.50
N LEU A 102 10.46 -1.73 12.26
CA LEU A 102 11.22 -0.49 12.09
C LEU A 102 12.01 -0.12 13.35
N ASN A 103 11.38 -0.23 14.52
CA ASN A 103 12.00 0.10 15.80
C ASN A 103 13.15 -0.85 16.15
N SER A 104 13.11 -2.11 15.74
CA SER A 104 14.21 -3.05 15.96
C SER A 104 15.48 -2.69 15.18
N LEU A 105 15.36 -1.89 14.12
CA LEU A 105 16.47 -1.31 13.37
C LEU A 105 16.95 0.03 13.95
N GLY A 106 16.30 0.55 14.99
CA GLY A 106 16.63 1.85 15.58
C GLY A 106 15.92 3.04 14.92
N ILE A 107 14.93 2.80 14.04
CA ILE A 107 14.07 3.85 13.47
C ILE A 107 12.95 4.11 14.48
N ASP A 108 12.89 5.30 15.06
CA ASP A 108 11.87 5.67 16.09
C ASP A 108 10.49 5.91 15.42
N ALA A 109 9.93 4.81 14.92
CA ALA A 109 8.63 4.80 14.26
C ALA A 109 7.50 4.68 15.31
N SER A 110 6.39 5.37 15.04
CA SER A 110 5.20 5.34 15.89
C SER A 110 3.93 5.42 15.06
N LEU A 111 2.80 4.99 15.65
CA LEU A 111 1.50 5.19 15.05
C LEU A 111 1.02 6.61 15.33
N ALA A 112 0.66 7.35 14.28
CA ALA A 112 0.04 8.65 14.45
C ALA A 112 -1.23 8.53 15.32
N PRO A 113 -1.43 9.42 16.29
CA PRO A 113 -2.63 9.40 17.11
C PRO A 113 -3.87 9.56 16.24
N SER A 114 -4.93 8.85 16.61
CA SER A 114 -6.23 8.98 15.93
C SER A 114 -6.76 10.40 16.09
N VAL A 115 -6.52 11.24 15.10
CA VAL A 115 -7.05 12.60 15.10
C VAL A 115 -8.53 12.53 14.74
N LYS A 116 -9.41 12.93 15.65
CA LYS A 116 -10.80 13.28 15.32
C LYS A 116 -10.74 14.56 14.47
N SER A 117 -10.46 14.40 13.18
CA SER A 117 -10.28 15.53 12.27
C SER A 117 -11.59 16.28 12.09
N ARG A 118 -11.64 17.52 12.59
CA ARG A 118 -12.58 18.56 12.17
C ARG A 118 -12.10 19.31 10.92
N VAL A 119 -11.01 18.85 10.29
CA VAL A 119 -10.46 19.52 9.10
C VAL A 119 -11.20 19.03 7.86
N LYS A 120 -11.75 19.98 7.10
CA LYS A 120 -12.39 19.73 5.79
C LYS A 120 -11.43 18.92 4.91
N LYS A 121 -11.89 17.77 4.41
CA LYS A 121 -11.15 16.88 3.51
C LYS A 121 -10.69 17.66 2.27
N SER A 122 -9.39 17.88 2.14
CA SER A 122 -8.79 18.33 0.88
C SER A 122 -8.62 17.14 -0.06
N PRO A 123 -8.85 17.26 -1.37
CA PRO A 123 -9.12 16.13 -2.26
C PRO A 123 -7.96 15.22 -2.65
N SER A 124 -6.67 15.52 -2.44
CA SER A 124 -5.69 14.96 -3.41
C SER A 124 -4.43 14.38 -2.91
N ALA A 125 -3.98 13.87 -1.98
CA ALA A 125 -2.79 12.99 -1.86
C ALA A 125 -2.73 12.15 -0.58
N CYS A 126 -2.28 10.90 -0.71
CA CYS A 126 -2.29 9.91 0.36
C CYS A 126 -1.34 10.25 1.52
N PHE A 127 -0.31 11.07 1.26
CA PHE A 127 0.70 11.40 2.25
C PHE A 127 0.41 12.68 3.08
N ILE A 128 -0.65 13.44 2.79
CA ILE A 128 -0.85 14.76 3.38
C ILE A 128 -1.93 14.83 4.47
N SER A 129 -2.87 13.90 4.51
CA SER A 129 -3.85 13.83 5.59
C SER A 129 -3.58 12.63 6.45
N PRO A 130 -3.27 12.79 7.75
CA PRO A 130 -3.15 11.65 8.65
C PRO A 130 -4.49 10.91 8.69
N SER A 131 -4.50 9.70 8.17
CA SER A 131 -5.54 8.72 8.45
C SER A 131 -5.26 8.07 9.79
N HIS A 132 -6.23 7.36 10.35
CA HIS A 132 -6.03 6.69 11.62
C HIS A 132 -4.87 5.68 11.52
N TYR A 133 -3.94 5.72 12.50
CA TYR A 133 -2.84 4.75 12.65
C TYR A 133 -1.80 4.73 11.51
N GLU A 134 -1.53 5.87 10.88
CA GLU A 134 -0.40 5.99 9.96
C GLU A 134 0.94 5.87 10.68
N ILE A 135 1.93 5.30 10.01
CA ILE A 135 3.28 5.15 10.57
C ILE A 135 4.07 6.42 10.30
N THR A 136 4.57 7.01 11.37
CA THR A 136 5.33 8.26 11.34
C THR A 136 6.67 8.11 12.07
N VAL A 137 7.65 8.93 11.68
CA VAL A 137 8.91 9.14 12.41
C VAL A 137 9.01 10.64 12.66
N SER A 138 9.22 11.04 13.92
CA SER A 138 9.25 12.45 14.34
C SER A 138 8.03 13.25 13.86
N GLY A 139 6.85 12.61 13.78
CA GLY A 139 5.60 13.21 13.32
C GLY A 139 5.43 13.30 11.80
N ASN A 140 6.45 12.92 11.01
CA ASN A 140 6.40 12.87 9.55
C ASN A 140 6.03 11.48 9.07
N LYS A 141 5.18 11.38 8.06
CA LYS A 141 4.67 10.13 7.52
C LYS A 141 5.75 9.38 6.75
N LEU A 142 6.03 8.14 7.18
CA LEU A 142 6.95 7.23 6.54
C LEU A 142 6.26 6.21 5.63
N VAL A 143 5.04 5.76 6.01
CA VAL A 143 4.33 4.69 5.31
C VAL A 143 2.92 5.14 4.95
N GLY A 144 2.56 4.95 3.69
CA GLY A 144 1.19 5.13 3.20
C GLY A 144 0.52 3.80 2.93
N SER A 145 -0.60 3.51 3.60
CA SER A 145 -1.30 2.24 3.48
C SER A 145 -2.76 2.41 3.09
N ALA A 146 -3.32 1.39 2.44
CA ALA A 146 -4.73 1.29 2.12
C ALA A 146 -5.21 -0.15 2.32
N GLN A 147 -6.48 -0.31 2.70
CA GLN A 147 -7.09 -1.60 2.92
C GLN A 147 -8.37 -1.74 2.11
N ARG A 148 -8.63 -2.95 1.63
CA ARG A 148 -9.94 -3.40 1.13
C ARG A 148 -10.33 -4.65 1.91
N ARG A 149 -11.62 -4.73 2.28
CA ARG A 149 -12.25 -5.90 2.89
C ARG A 149 -13.50 -6.23 2.09
N GLY A 150 -13.79 -7.50 1.93
CA GLY A 150 -14.95 -8.03 1.21
C GLY A 150 -14.59 -9.26 0.40
N ASP A 151 -15.59 -9.89 -0.17
CA ASP A 151 -15.45 -11.12 -0.96
C ASP A 151 -14.82 -12.30 -0.18
N GLY A 152 -14.88 -12.30 1.16
CA GLY A 152 -14.34 -13.34 2.04
C GLY A 152 -12.88 -13.17 2.44
N ALA A 153 -12.23 -12.08 2.06
CA ALA A 153 -10.86 -11.77 2.45
C ALA A 153 -10.63 -10.27 2.67
N PHE A 154 -9.50 -9.91 3.23
CA PHE A 154 -8.99 -8.55 3.20
C PHE A 154 -7.60 -8.49 2.57
N ILE A 155 -7.30 -7.35 1.99
CA ILE A 155 -5.95 -6.96 1.58
C ILE A 155 -5.63 -5.59 2.19
N GLN A 156 -4.48 -5.50 2.85
CA GLN A 156 -3.86 -4.24 3.21
C GLN A 156 -2.49 -4.17 2.57
N HIS A 157 -2.24 -3.14 1.81
CA HIS A 157 -0.93 -2.89 1.23
C HIS A 157 -0.51 -1.44 1.46
N GLY A 158 0.77 -1.20 1.34
CA GLY A 158 1.33 0.13 1.55
C GLY A 158 2.74 0.27 1.02
N SER A 159 3.16 1.53 0.90
CA SER A 159 4.48 1.94 0.45
C SER A 159 5.27 2.46 1.64
N ILE A 160 6.44 1.87 1.88
CA ILE A 160 7.45 2.29 2.85
C ILE A 160 8.51 3.06 2.08
N LEU A 161 8.62 4.36 2.30
CA LEU A 161 9.55 5.20 1.55
C LEU A 161 10.99 4.93 1.99
N MET A 162 11.81 4.41 1.06
CA MET A 162 13.27 4.28 1.25
C MET A 162 13.96 5.62 1.06
N GLU A 163 13.61 6.29 -0.03
CA GLU A 163 13.99 7.66 -0.38
C GLU A 163 12.78 8.32 -1.07
N PHE A 164 12.73 9.64 -1.13
CA PHE A 164 11.77 10.30 -2.00
C PHE A 164 12.34 11.59 -2.61
N ASP A 165 11.89 11.85 -3.83
CA ASP A 165 12.20 13.07 -4.56
C ASP A 165 11.00 14.02 -4.48
N ARG A 166 11.17 15.11 -3.73
CA ARG A 166 10.11 16.08 -3.48
C ARG A 166 9.62 16.72 -4.77
N ASP A 167 10.53 17.17 -5.61
CA ASP A 167 10.21 17.90 -6.84
C ASP A 167 9.45 17.00 -7.81
N LYS A 168 9.89 15.74 -7.94
CA LYS A 168 9.21 14.71 -8.72
C LYS A 168 7.80 14.46 -8.20
N LEU A 169 7.64 14.35 -6.89
CA LEU A 169 6.33 14.08 -6.28
C LEU A 169 5.37 15.27 -6.46
N GLU A 170 5.83 16.51 -6.32
CA GLU A 170 5.04 17.72 -6.56
C GLU A 170 4.61 17.85 -8.03
N MET A 171 5.49 17.50 -8.96
CA MET A 171 5.18 17.53 -10.39
C MET A 171 4.12 16.49 -10.77
N LEU A 172 4.17 15.30 -10.18
CA LEU A 172 3.26 14.19 -10.49
C LEU A 172 1.92 14.32 -9.77
N LEU A 173 1.90 14.90 -8.58
CA LEU A 173 0.73 15.00 -7.70
C LEU A 173 0.43 16.47 -7.34
N PRO A 174 0.07 17.30 -8.32
CA PRO A 174 -0.04 18.76 -8.14
C PRO A 174 -1.10 19.18 -7.14
N THR A 175 -2.08 18.32 -6.87
CA THR A 175 -3.15 18.59 -5.90
C THR A 175 -2.80 18.09 -4.50
N SER A 176 -1.59 17.59 -4.31
CA SER A 176 -1.19 16.95 -3.04
C SER A 176 -1.05 17.94 -1.88
N GLY A 177 -0.97 19.24 -2.13
CA GLY A 177 -0.70 20.24 -1.08
C GLY A 177 0.76 20.23 -0.64
N ARG A 178 1.05 20.76 0.56
CA ARG A 178 2.42 20.77 1.09
C ARG A 178 2.90 19.35 1.42
N LEU A 179 4.05 18.98 0.90
CA LEU A 179 4.73 17.72 1.21
C LEU A 179 5.53 17.80 2.52
N ASP A 180 5.32 18.86 3.31
CA ASP A 180 5.92 19.03 4.63
C ASP A 180 5.34 18.02 5.59
N GLY A 181 5.82 17.00 5.95
CA GLY A 181 5.24 15.97 6.84
C GLY A 181 5.37 14.58 6.23
N ILE A 182 6.23 14.45 5.19
CA ILE A 182 6.67 13.18 4.64
C ILE A 182 8.13 13.00 5.01
N THR A 183 8.52 11.76 5.30
CA THR A 183 9.90 11.36 5.52
C THR A 183 10.17 10.02 4.85
N SER A 184 11.45 9.65 4.74
CA SER A 184 11.91 8.38 4.21
C SER A 184 12.91 7.71 5.17
N ILE A 185 13.15 6.43 4.98
CA ILE A 185 14.11 5.68 5.79
C ILE A 185 15.50 6.30 5.71
N SER A 186 15.95 6.70 4.51
CA SER A 186 17.29 7.27 4.30
C SER A 186 17.55 8.57 5.06
N GLU A 187 16.52 9.29 5.49
CA GLU A 187 16.66 10.48 6.34
C GLU A 187 16.98 10.12 7.80
N HIS A 188 16.79 8.88 8.21
CA HIS A 188 16.98 8.42 9.59
C HIS A 188 18.08 7.38 9.70
N LEU A 189 18.18 6.47 8.74
CA LEU A 189 19.11 5.35 8.77
C LEU A 189 19.48 4.91 7.35
N GLN A 190 20.76 4.65 7.12
CA GLN A 190 21.24 4.08 5.85
C GLN A 190 21.17 2.55 5.94
N ILE A 191 20.17 1.95 5.34
CA ILE A 191 19.96 0.50 5.28
C ILE A 191 19.50 0.04 3.91
N SER A 192 19.80 -1.19 3.59
CA SER A 192 19.33 -1.87 2.38
C SER A 192 17.98 -2.58 2.59
N LEU A 193 17.31 -2.94 1.51
CA LEU A 193 16.13 -3.80 1.56
C LEU A 193 16.42 -5.18 2.17
N ARG A 194 17.68 -5.67 2.04
CA ARG A 194 18.12 -6.95 2.63
C ARG A 194 18.13 -6.93 4.16
N GLU A 195 18.29 -5.76 4.74
CA GLU A 195 18.24 -5.55 6.20
C GLU A 195 16.81 -5.22 6.65
N LEU A 196 16.10 -4.40 5.88
CA LEU A 196 14.75 -3.97 6.23
C LEU A 196 13.74 -5.13 6.22
N ILE A 197 13.71 -5.93 5.15
CA ILE A 197 12.68 -6.97 4.98
C ILE A 197 12.68 -8.00 6.11
N PRO A 198 13.82 -8.60 6.52
CA PRO A 198 13.85 -9.56 7.63
C PRO A 198 13.38 -8.93 8.95
N SER A 199 13.71 -7.67 9.19
CA SER A 199 13.29 -6.96 10.39
C SER A 199 11.78 -6.72 10.43
N LEU A 200 11.18 -6.36 9.28
CA LEU A 200 9.72 -6.24 9.17
C LEU A 200 9.04 -7.60 9.40
N ILE A 201 9.55 -8.69 8.80
CA ILE A 201 9.05 -10.06 9.02
C ILE A 201 9.07 -10.40 10.50
N SER A 202 10.21 -10.18 11.18
CA SER A 202 10.35 -10.41 12.63
C SER A 202 9.32 -9.60 13.45
N GLY A 203 9.03 -8.36 13.04
CA GLY A 203 8.00 -7.55 13.69
C GLY A 203 6.59 -8.15 13.61
N PHE A 204 6.25 -8.80 12.49
CA PHE A 204 5.00 -9.56 12.36
C PHE A 204 5.03 -10.84 13.20
N GLU A 205 6.11 -11.62 13.13
CA GLU A 205 6.25 -12.87 13.86
C GLU A 205 6.13 -12.66 15.37
N GLU A 206 6.86 -11.69 15.91
CA GLU A 206 6.83 -11.38 17.33
C GLU A 206 5.44 -10.90 17.81
N LEU A 207 4.80 -10.02 17.05
CA LEU A 207 3.54 -9.42 17.48
C LEU A 207 2.34 -10.35 17.31
N LEU A 208 2.36 -11.18 16.26
CA LEU A 208 1.27 -12.13 15.98
C LEU A 208 1.50 -13.51 16.61
N GLY A 209 2.70 -13.80 17.11
CA GLY A 209 3.04 -15.13 17.68
C GLY A 209 3.05 -16.23 16.61
N ILE A 210 3.50 -15.93 15.40
CA ILE A 210 3.56 -16.86 14.27
C ILE A 210 4.99 -17.00 13.75
N THR A 211 5.18 -17.92 12.84
CA THR A 211 6.41 -18.05 12.04
C THR A 211 6.02 -18.12 10.57
N PHE A 212 6.67 -17.31 9.74
CA PHE A 212 6.47 -17.37 8.30
C PHE A 212 7.31 -18.47 7.67
N SER A 213 6.75 -19.10 6.65
CA SER A 213 7.49 -19.93 5.71
C SER A 213 7.61 -19.20 4.37
N GLU A 214 8.77 -19.29 3.74
CA GLU A 214 8.94 -18.78 2.38
C GLU A 214 8.06 -19.57 1.42
N GLY A 215 7.35 -18.88 0.54
CA GLY A 215 6.42 -19.47 -0.42
C GLY A 215 6.60 -18.89 -1.83
N SER A 216 6.12 -19.65 -2.79
CA SER A 216 6.04 -19.25 -4.19
C SER A 216 4.57 -19.14 -4.63
N LEU A 217 4.33 -18.35 -5.68
CA LEU A 217 3.00 -18.34 -6.31
C LEU A 217 2.68 -19.73 -6.88
N SER A 218 1.47 -20.19 -6.66
CA SER A 218 0.95 -21.37 -7.34
C SER A 218 0.76 -21.12 -8.85
N ASP A 219 0.73 -22.18 -9.64
CA ASP A 219 0.49 -22.07 -11.09
C ASP A 219 -0.85 -21.36 -11.39
N GLU A 220 -1.86 -21.59 -10.54
CA GLU A 220 -3.15 -20.93 -10.66
C GLU A 220 -3.07 -19.43 -10.36
N GLU A 221 -2.29 -18.99 -9.37
CA GLU A 221 -2.06 -17.58 -9.07
C GLU A 221 -1.26 -16.91 -10.18
N VAL A 222 -0.25 -17.58 -10.74
CA VAL A 222 0.52 -17.10 -11.88
C VAL A 222 -0.39 -16.93 -13.10
N ALA A 223 -1.20 -17.93 -13.45
CA ALA A 223 -2.14 -17.83 -14.57
C ALA A 223 -3.17 -16.72 -14.39
N LEU A 224 -3.72 -16.62 -13.16
CA LEU A 224 -4.71 -15.59 -12.82
C LEU A 224 -4.11 -14.18 -12.85
N SER A 225 -2.89 -14.01 -12.37
CA SER A 225 -2.21 -12.71 -12.40
C SER A 225 -1.93 -12.25 -13.84
N LYS A 226 -1.51 -13.15 -14.74
CA LYS A 226 -1.35 -12.84 -16.17
C LYS A 226 -2.66 -12.41 -16.81
N ARG A 227 -3.75 -13.13 -16.55
CA ARG A 227 -5.09 -12.76 -17.02
C ARG A 227 -5.51 -11.37 -16.50
N TYR A 228 -5.27 -11.05 -15.24
CA TYR A 228 -5.57 -9.72 -14.69
C TYR A 228 -4.71 -8.61 -15.32
N VAL A 229 -3.46 -8.89 -15.68
CA VAL A 229 -2.66 -7.93 -16.45
C VAL A 229 -3.38 -7.61 -17.78
N GLU A 230 -3.78 -8.62 -18.53
CA GLU A 230 -4.40 -8.46 -19.86
C GLU A 230 -5.81 -7.83 -19.80
N GLU A 231 -6.65 -8.32 -18.89
CA GLU A 231 -8.07 -7.94 -18.83
C GLU A 231 -8.31 -6.65 -18.03
N ARG A 232 -7.36 -6.23 -17.18
CA ARG A 232 -7.56 -5.12 -16.25
C ARG A 232 -6.39 -4.15 -16.19
N TYR A 233 -5.23 -4.57 -15.68
CA TYR A 233 -4.16 -3.64 -15.32
C TYR A 233 -3.44 -3.00 -16.50
N SER A 234 -3.46 -3.58 -17.69
CA SER A 234 -3.01 -2.95 -18.93
C SER A 234 -4.11 -2.17 -19.66
N ARG A 235 -5.36 -2.20 -19.16
CA ARG A 235 -6.47 -1.56 -19.85
C ARG A 235 -6.60 -0.09 -19.48
N TYR A 236 -6.70 0.76 -20.52
CA TYR A 236 -6.93 2.18 -20.35
C TYR A 236 -8.18 2.48 -19.51
N ASP A 237 -9.29 1.78 -19.81
CA ASP A 237 -10.56 2.01 -19.12
C ASP A 237 -10.47 1.73 -17.63
N TRP A 238 -9.74 0.69 -17.23
CA TRP A 238 -9.51 0.40 -15.80
C TRP A 238 -8.68 1.48 -15.11
N ASN A 239 -7.57 1.88 -15.72
CA ASN A 239 -6.61 2.76 -15.08
C ASN A 239 -7.06 4.22 -15.06
N PHE A 240 -7.77 4.67 -16.07
CA PHE A 240 -8.09 6.10 -16.27
C PHE A 240 -9.57 6.42 -16.12
N ARG A 241 -10.50 5.51 -16.40
CA ARG A 241 -11.91 5.73 -16.18
C ARG A 241 -12.28 5.29 -14.75
N ARG A 242 -13.09 6.11 -14.06
CA ARG A 242 -13.60 5.74 -12.75
C ARG A 242 -14.49 4.50 -12.88
N PRO A 243 -14.21 3.38 -12.17
CA PRO A 243 -15.12 2.24 -12.20
C PRO A 243 -16.49 2.68 -11.70
N SER A 244 -17.54 2.28 -12.42
CA SER A 244 -18.90 2.41 -11.88
C SER A 244 -18.98 1.60 -10.57
N LEU A 245 -19.57 2.19 -9.55
CA LEU A 245 -19.95 1.42 -8.36
C LEU A 245 -20.80 0.24 -8.84
N PRO A 246 -20.55 -1.00 -8.36
CA PRO A 246 -21.49 -2.06 -8.60
C PRO A 246 -22.86 -1.56 -8.10
N SER A 247 -23.87 -1.58 -8.98
CA SER A 247 -25.24 -1.34 -8.56
C SER A 247 -25.53 -2.35 -7.45
N ASN A 248 -25.79 -1.84 -6.24
CA ASN A 248 -26.29 -2.68 -5.16
C ASN A 248 -27.46 -3.48 -5.70
N PRO A 249 -27.49 -4.81 -5.54
CA PRO A 249 -28.65 -5.61 -5.85
C PRO A 249 -29.81 -5.27 -4.92
#